data_5c6155d61166e66c3621f708505384a7
#
_entry.id   5c6155d61166e66c3621f708505384a7
#
_cell.length_a   1.000
_cell.length_b   1.000
_cell.length_c   1.000
_cell.angle_alpha   90.00
_cell.angle_beta   90.00
_cell.angle_gamma   90.00
#
_symmetry.space_group_name_H-M   'P 1'
#
loop_
_entity.id
_entity.type
_entity.pdbx_description
1 polymer ?
#
loop_
_entity_poly.entity_id
_entity_poly.type
_entity_poly.pdbx_seq_one_letter_code
_entity_poly.pdbx_strand_id
1 'polypeptide(L)'
;MGTSYRFEYWISERDIVSELAQVQAAAAPIIAQAKQIPQEYDRALYLYQTVIERIDYEDVADEESAESNRKRSVLGGLIDGKAVCAGYAKTFQYLANASGIRCTYVTGTSRSVGHAWNLIWIDGQPYYCDPTWGDSAVNDGMEYTDYFYFCMTQDELFRTHEIETPSIVPPCTATDACYYRRNGWYLDYYDYASASSLLQSQREAGMLPLTIQFGSEEQLLAAATDLAEEDMIFEVFSDIQSFSYWEDPKTYILRIVPK
;
A
#
# COMPACT_ATOMS: atom_id res chain seq x y z
N MET A 1 -20.35 30.07 25.47
CA MET A 1 -20.29 28.65 25.91
C MET A 1 -18.88 28.17 25.62
N GLY A 2 -18.12 27.77 26.64
CA GLY A 2 -16.80 27.19 26.45
C GLY A 2 -16.93 25.67 26.19
N THR A 3 -16.26 25.15 25.18
CA THR A 3 -16.16 23.71 24.96
C THR A 3 -14.94 23.22 25.74
N SER A 4 -15.15 22.28 26.67
CA SER A 4 -14.07 21.61 27.39
C SER A 4 -13.78 20.27 26.75
N TYR A 5 -12.51 19.98 26.50
CA TYR A 5 -12.05 18.68 26.01
C TYR A 5 -11.41 17.93 27.19
N ARG A 6 -11.76 16.65 27.34
CA ARG A 6 -11.12 15.73 28.27
C ARG A 6 -10.27 14.77 27.46
N PHE A 7 -8.99 14.68 27.79
CA PHE A 7 -8.07 13.70 27.22
C PHE A 7 -7.98 12.50 28.16
N GLU A 8 -8.25 11.33 27.64
CA GLU A 8 -8.07 10.07 28.35
C GLU A 8 -6.86 9.34 27.76
N TYR A 9 -5.95 8.92 28.63
CA TYR A 9 -4.74 8.21 28.23
C TYR A 9 -4.89 6.75 28.64
N TRP A 10 -4.68 5.84 27.67
CA TRP A 10 -4.70 4.39 27.91
C TRP A 10 -3.38 3.86 28.50
N ILE A 11 -2.35 4.70 28.58
CA ILE A 11 -1.02 4.42 29.08
C ILE A 11 -0.68 5.41 30.20
N SER A 12 0.02 4.97 31.23
CA SER A 12 0.42 5.85 32.33
C SER A 12 1.51 6.83 31.89
N GLU A 13 1.54 8.03 32.50
CA GLU A 13 2.58 9.04 32.23
C GLU A 13 4.01 8.48 32.43
N ARG A 14 4.19 7.58 33.40
CA ARG A 14 5.48 6.95 33.67
C ARG A 14 5.90 6.02 32.53
N ASP A 15 4.96 5.29 31.95
CA ASP A 15 5.21 4.31 30.89
C ASP A 15 5.41 5.00 29.53
N ILE A 16 4.76 6.16 29.29
CA ILE A 16 4.91 6.95 28.06
C ILE A 16 6.38 7.24 27.75
N VAL A 17 7.17 7.65 28.73
CA VAL A 17 8.59 8.00 28.53
C VAL A 17 9.38 6.77 28.09
N SER A 18 9.14 5.63 28.72
CA SER A 18 9.80 4.38 28.38
C SER A 18 9.42 3.89 27.00
N GLU A 19 8.13 3.88 26.66
CA GLU A 19 7.64 3.41 25.36
C GLU A 19 8.04 4.34 24.22
N LEU A 20 8.04 5.65 24.44
CA LEU A 20 8.55 6.61 23.46
C LEU A 20 10.04 6.36 23.14
N ALA A 21 10.84 6.08 24.17
CA ALA A 21 12.25 5.74 23.97
C ALA A 21 12.42 4.44 23.14
N GLN A 22 11.58 3.41 23.38
CA GLN A 22 11.58 2.18 22.58
C GLN A 22 11.19 2.46 21.12
N VAL A 23 10.11 3.23 20.88
CA VAL A 23 9.70 3.63 19.53
C VAL A 23 10.83 4.36 18.80
N GLN A 24 11.47 5.33 19.47
CA GLN A 24 12.58 6.07 18.89
C GLN A 24 13.77 5.15 18.54
N ALA A 25 14.11 4.22 19.42
CA ALA A 25 15.19 3.26 19.20
C ALA A 25 14.89 2.31 18.03
N ALA A 26 13.67 1.80 17.94
CA ALA A 26 13.24 0.92 16.85
C ALA A 26 13.18 1.66 15.49
N ALA A 27 12.74 2.92 15.50
CA ALA A 27 12.64 3.72 14.29
C ALA A 27 13.98 4.28 13.79
N ALA A 28 14.94 4.52 14.68
CA ALA A 28 16.20 5.18 14.34
C ALA A 28 16.96 4.55 13.16
N PRO A 29 17.19 3.24 13.09
CA PRO A 29 17.88 2.63 11.95
C PRO A 29 17.07 2.76 10.64
N ILE A 30 15.75 2.65 10.67
CA ILE A 30 14.86 2.79 9.51
C ILE A 30 14.95 4.21 8.96
N ILE A 31 14.82 5.21 9.85
CA ILE A 31 14.90 6.63 9.50
C ILE A 31 16.29 6.98 8.95
N ALA A 32 17.35 6.43 9.57
CA ALA A 32 18.72 6.67 9.10
C ALA A 32 18.92 6.11 7.69
N GLN A 33 18.43 4.92 7.39
CA GLN A 33 18.47 4.32 6.05
C GLN A 33 17.64 5.11 5.06
N ALA A 34 16.40 5.48 5.41
CA ALA A 34 15.51 6.27 4.56
C ALA A 34 16.16 7.60 4.15
N LYS A 35 16.83 8.29 5.07
CA LYS A 35 17.52 9.56 4.81
C LYS A 35 18.73 9.45 3.87
N GLN A 36 19.25 8.25 3.62
CA GLN A 36 20.29 8.02 2.61
C GLN A 36 19.72 7.94 1.19
N ILE A 37 18.42 7.76 1.03
CA ILE A 37 17.74 7.68 -0.25
C ILE A 37 17.39 9.11 -0.71
N PRO A 38 18.01 9.62 -1.78
CA PRO A 38 17.86 11.03 -2.16
C PRO A 38 16.46 11.38 -2.67
N GLN A 39 15.86 10.52 -3.49
CA GLN A 39 14.56 10.75 -4.11
C GLN A 39 13.42 10.51 -3.13
N GLU A 40 12.45 11.43 -3.07
CA GLU A 40 11.30 11.32 -2.16
C GLU A 40 10.46 10.07 -2.44
N TYR A 41 10.25 9.76 -3.72
CA TYR A 41 9.53 8.57 -4.14
C TYR A 41 10.18 7.28 -3.62
N ASP A 42 11.47 7.09 -3.90
CA ASP A 42 12.18 5.87 -3.52
C ASP A 42 12.27 5.73 -1.99
N ARG A 43 12.39 6.86 -1.29
CA ARG A 43 12.37 6.92 0.17
C ARG A 43 11.00 6.52 0.73
N ALA A 44 9.91 7.01 0.11
CA ALA A 44 8.56 6.65 0.50
C ALA A 44 8.27 5.17 0.23
N LEU A 45 8.72 4.65 -0.92
CA LEU A 45 8.59 3.24 -1.29
C LEU A 45 9.34 2.34 -0.30
N TYR A 46 10.57 2.69 0.05
CA TYR A 46 11.33 1.97 1.09
C TYR A 46 10.56 1.91 2.42
N LEU A 47 9.98 3.03 2.85
CA LEU A 47 9.20 3.06 4.11
C LEU A 47 7.90 2.28 4.01
N TYR A 48 7.23 2.30 2.87
CA TYR A 48 6.02 1.51 2.60
C TYR A 48 6.31 0.01 2.72
N GLN A 49 7.35 -0.46 2.03
CA GLN A 49 7.81 -1.85 2.10
C GLN A 49 8.24 -2.23 3.53
N THR A 50 8.99 -1.35 4.20
CA THR A 50 9.44 -1.60 5.59
C THR A 50 8.27 -1.78 6.56
N VAL A 51 7.20 -1.00 6.41
CA VAL A 51 6.00 -1.12 7.25
C VAL A 51 5.30 -2.45 7.01
N ILE A 52 5.13 -2.84 5.75
CA ILE A 52 4.51 -4.11 5.35
C ILE A 52 5.32 -5.31 5.85
N GLU A 53 6.63 -5.30 5.66
CA GLU A 53 7.52 -6.40 6.08
C GLU A 53 7.64 -6.58 7.60
N ARG A 54 7.29 -5.56 8.38
CA ARG A 54 7.47 -5.55 9.84
C ARG A 54 6.21 -5.81 10.64
N ILE A 55 5.05 -5.63 10.06
CA ILE A 55 3.78 -5.63 10.77
C ILE A 55 2.91 -6.75 10.22
N ASP A 56 2.53 -7.68 11.08
CA ASP A 56 1.48 -8.64 10.78
C ASP A 56 0.11 -8.03 11.11
N TYR A 57 -0.86 -8.14 10.21
CA TYR A 57 -2.21 -7.68 10.48
C TYR A 57 -2.88 -8.59 11.51
N GLU A 58 -3.33 -8.01 12.61
CA GLU A 58 -4.00 -8.74 13.68
C GLU A 58 -5.20 -7.97 14.23
N ASP A 59 -6.41 -8.51 13.97
CA ASP A 59 -7.66 -7.96 14.45
C ASP A 59 -7.72 -7.82 15.97
N VAL A 60 -8.62 -6.96 16.42
CA VAL A 60 -8.90 -6.73 17.85
C VAL A 60 -10.28 -7.27 18.20
N ALA A 61 -10.33 -8.11 19.25
CA ALA A 61 -11.58 -8.70 19.70
C ALA A 61 -12.41 -7.73 20.57
N ASP A 62 -11.75 -6.80 21.28
CA ASP A 62 -12.37 -5.80 22.15
C ASP A 62 -11.78 -4.43 21.82
N GLU A 63 -12.59 -3.57 21.21
CA GLU A 63 -12.19 -2.26 20.71
C GLU A 63 -11.79 -1.25 21.79
N GLU A 64 -12.23 -1.43 23.02
CA GLU A 64 -11.93 -0.54 24.15
C GLU A 64 -10.76 -1.02 25.01
N SER A 65 -10.18 -2.19 24.71
CA SER A 65 -9.07 -2.74 25.48
C SER A 65 -7.77 -1.96 25.30
N ALA A 66 -6.87 -2.07 26.28
CA ALA A 66 -5.51 -1.54 26.17
C ALA A 66 -4.73 -2.20 25.01
N GLU A 67 -4.98 -3.48 24.74
CA GLU A 67 -4.41 -4.21 23.61
C GLU A 67 -4.86 -3.60 22.27
N SER A 68 -6.16 -3.31 22.13
CA SER A 68 -6.70 -2.64 20.95
C SER A 68 -6.07 -1.27 20.72
N ASN A 69 -5.95 -0.45 21.76
CA ASN A 69 -5.30 0.84 21.68
C ASN A 69 -3.83 0.72 21.24
N ARG A 70 -3.14 -0.32 21.72
CA ARG A 70 -1.76 -0.62 21.36
C ARG A 70 -1.63 -1.01 19.89
N LYS A 71 -2.46 -1.92 19.37
CA LYS A 71 -2.52 -2.33 17.96
C LYS A 71 -2.93 -1.18 17.02
N ARG A 72 -3.62 -0.16 17.52
CA ARG A 72 -3.98 1.08 16.79
C ARG A 72 -2.92 2.18 16.87
N SER A 73 -1.75 1.89 17.41
CA SER A 73 -0.69 2.85 17.65
C SER A 73 0.62 2.47 16.98
N VAL A 74 1.58 3.39 17.01
CA VAL A 74 2.97 3.16 16.57
C VAL A 74 3.66 2.07 17.38
N LEU A 75 3.21 1.84 18.63
CA LEU A 75 3.75 0.77 19.48
C LEU A 75 3.45 -0.61 18.92
N GLY A 76 2.20 -0.85 18.52
CA GLY A 76 1.81 -2.09 17.84
C GLY A 76 2.67 -2.33 16.60
N GLY A 77 2.81 -1.32 15.74
CA GLY A 77 3.57 -1.46 14.49
C GLY A 77 5.08 -1.61 14.67
N LEU A 78 5.74 -0.74 15.45
CA LEU A 78 7.21 -0.75 15.55
C LEU A 78 7.77 -1.68 16.61
N ILE A 79 7.04 -1.93 17.69
CA ILE A 79 7.55 -2.69 18.84
C ILE A 79 7.00 -4.11 18.83
N ASP A 80 5.68 -4.28 18.69
CA ASP A 80 5.05 -5.59 18.77
C ASP A 80 5.05 -6.32 17.42
N GLY A 81 5.18 -5.58 16.29
CA GLY A 81 5.06 -6.12 14.95
C GLY A 81 3.65 -6.59 14.61
N LYS A 82 2.63 -6.11 15.33
CA LYS A 82 1.23 -6.51 15.17
C LYS A 82 0.31 -5.31 15.27
N ALA A 83 -0.51 -5.08 14.26
CA ALA A 83 -1.38 -3.92 14.23
C ALA A 83 -2.64 -4.15 13.39
N VAL A 84 -3.64 -3.30 13.60
CA VAL A 84 -4.75 -3.06 12.67
C VAL A 84 -4.41 -1.87 11.75
N CYS A 85 -5.27 -1.54 10.80
CA CYS A 85 -5.07 -0.46 9.82
C CYS A 85 -4.60 0.86 10.45
N ALA A 86 -5.15 1.26 11.58
CA ALA A 86 -4.74 2.48 12.29
C ALA A 86 -3.28 2.44 12.77
N GLY A 87 -2.78 1.27 13.17
CA GLY A 87 -1.39 1.09 13.57
C GLY A 87 -0.42 1.12 12.38
N TYR A 88 -0.78 0.47 11.26
CA TYR A 88 -0.04 0.58 9.99
C TYR A 88 0.08 2.04 9.56
N ALA A 89 -1.05 2.74 9.44
CA ALA A 89 -1.09 4.11 8.98
C ALA A 89 -0.31 5.08 9.89
N LYS A 90 -0.41 4.94 11.21
CA LYS A 90 0.35 5.77 12.16
C LYS A 90 1.85 5.45 12.13
N THR A 91 2.22 4.19 11.96
CA THR A 91 3.62 3.77 11.83
C THR A 91 4.24 4.35 10.56
N PHE A 92 3.54 4.22 9.44
CA PHE A 92 3.99 4.83 8.18
C PHE A 92 4.09 6.35 8.28
N GLN A 93 3.08 7.03 8.85
CA GLN A 93 3.10 8.48 9.09
C GLN A 93 4.30 8.91 9.93
N TYR A 94 4.57 8.20 11.03
CA TYR A 94 5.69 8.52 11.92
C TYR A 94 7.04 8.42 11.20
N LEU A 95 7.27 7.31 10.51
CA LEU A 95 8.51 7.05 9.76
C LEU A 95 8.68 8.04 8.59
N ALA A 96 7.61 8.31 7.84
CA ALA A 96 7.62 9.22 6.71
C ALA A 96 7.99 10.65 7.14
N ASN A 97 7.29 11.20 8.14
CA ASN A 97 7.55 12.55 8.64
C ASN A 97 8.96 12.67 9.26
N ALA A 98 9.40 11.66 10.01
CA ALA A 98 10.76 11.65 10.59
C ALA A 98 11.86 11.52 9.52
N SER A 99 11.51 11.01 8.34
CA SER A 99 12.42 10.87 7.18
C SER A 99 12.32 12.04 6.19
N GLY A 100 11.51 13.07 6.49
CA GLY A 100 11.37 14.28 5.68
C GLY A 100 10.35 14.19 4.56
N ILE A 101 9.44 13.19 4.60
CA ILE A 101 8.30 13.09 3.68
C ILE A 101 7.06 13.59 4.42
N ARG A 102 6.38 14.58 3.86
CA ARG A 102 5.12 15.07 4.43
C ARG A 102 4.06 13.99 4.32
N CYS A 103 3.51 13.56 5.46
CA CYS A 103 2.51 12.51 5.56
C CYS A 103 1.47 12.85 6.61
N THR A 104 0.19 12.59 6.33
CA THR A 104 -0.90 12.73 7.27
C THR A 104 -1.76 11.48 7.31
N TYR A 105 -2.43 11.28 8.43
CA TYR A 105 -3.37 10.20 8.69
C TYR A 105 -4.75 10.57 8.13
N VAL A 106 -5.41 9.62 7.48
CA VAL A 106 -6.75 9.76 6.89
C VAL A 106 -7.64 8.65 7.42
N THR A 107 -8.91 8.97 7.70
CA THR A 107 -9.94 8.02 8.11
C THR A 107 -11.11 8.00 7.16
N GLY A 108 -11.81 6.87 7.15
CA GLY A 108 -12.98 6.67 6.33
C GLY A 108 -13.44 5.22 6.38
N THR A 109 -13.93 4.72 5.26
CA THR A 109 -14.29 3.31 5.10
C THR A 109 -13.57 2.69 3.91
N SER A 110 -13.29 1.39 3.99
CA SER A 110 -12.92 0.57 2.85
C SER A 110 -13.80 -0.68 2.85
N ARG A 111 -14.46 -0.96 1.73
CA ARG A 111 -15.47 -2.04 1.61
C ARG A 111 -16.52 -1.99 2.73
N SER A 112 -16.98 -0.78 3.07
CA SER A 112 -17.97 -0.52 4.11
C SER A 112 -17.52 -0.82 5.55
N VAL A 113 -16.23 -1.03 5.79
CA VAL A 113 -15.64 -1.21 7.13
C VAL A 113 -14.80 0.02 7.47
N GLY A 114 -14.87 0.49 8.73
CA GLY A 114 -14.03 1.59 9.20
C GLY A 114 -12.56 1.32 8.94
N HIS A 115 -11.86 2.27 8.32
CA HIS A 115 -10.49 2.08 7.86
C HIS A 115 -9.65 3.35 8.01
N ALA A 116 -8.33 3.16 8.00
CA ALA A 116 -7.38 4.26 8.11
C ALA A 116 -6.17 4.02 7.20
N TRP A 117 -5.75 5.09 6.53
CA TRP A 117 -4.61 5.11 5.60
C TRP A 117 -3.88 6.45 5.64
N ASN A 118 -3.11 6.78 4.62
CA ASN A 118 -2.27 7.96 4.59
C ASN A 118 -2.47 8.80 3.32
N LEU A 119 -2.26 10.10 3.47
CA LEU A 119 -2.03 11.05 2.40
C LEU A 119 -0.57 11.53 2.52
N ILE A 120 0.20 11.38 1.45
CA ILE A 120 1.62 11.77 1.39
C ILE A 120 1.86 12.77 0.28
N TRP A 121 2.97 13.51 0.37
CA TRP A 121 3.42 14.40 -0.69
C TRP A 121 4.74 13.89 -1.24
N ILE A 122 4.79 13.70 -2.56
CA ILE A 122 5.98 13.32 -3.32
C ILE A 122 6.23 14.39 -4.37
N ASP A 123 7.41 15.02 -4.32
CA ASP A 123 7.79 16.12 -5.22
C ASP A 123 6.73 17.24 -5.27
N GLY A 124 6.11 17.53 -4.12
CA GLY A 124 5.10 18.56 -3.95
C GLY A 124 3.67 18.18 -4.37
N GLN A 125 3.45 16.98 -4.91
CA GLN A 125 2.13 16.47 -5.32
C GLN A 125 1.56 15.52 -4.25
N PRO A 126 0.25 15.60 -3.93
CA PRO A 126 -0.39 14.71 -2.98
C PRO A 126 -0.81 13.38 -3.63
N TYR A 127 -0.64 12.28 -2.86
CA TYR A 127 -1.04 10.91 -3.23
C TYR A 127 -1.58 10.19 -1.99
N TYR A 128 -2.42 9.19 -2.20
CA TYR A 128 -2.84 8.29 -1.13
C TYR A 128 -1.95 7.05 -1.04
N CYS A 129 -1.71 6.58 0.20
CA CYS A 129 -1.00 5.34 0.46
C CYS A 129 -1.73 4.54 1.53
N ASP A 130 -1.93 3.26 1.28
CA ASP A 130 -2.50 2.32 2.24
C ASP A 130 -1.59 1.11 2.42
N PRO A 131 -0.69 1.12 3.40
CA PRO A 131 0.19 -0.01 3.64
C PRO A 131 -0.54 -1.25 4.17
N THR A 132 -1.74 -1.10 4.74
CA THR A 132 -2.55 -2.25 5.20
C THR A 132 -3.05 -3.09 4.03
N TRP A 133 -3.61 -2.44 3.02
CA TRP A 133 -4.07 -3.11 1.80
C TRP A 133 -2.91 -3.57 0.91
N GLY A 134 -1.75 -2.91 1.03
CA GLY A 134 -0.54 -3.35 0.36
C GLY A 134 0.06 -4.64 0.91
N ASP A 135 -0.22 -4.95 2.20
CA ASP A 135 0.26 -6.14 2.91
C ASP A 135 -0.64 -7.37 2.71
N SER A 136 -1.89 -7.19 2.35
CA SER A 136 -2.91 -8.24 2.40
C SER A 136 -2.91 -9.20 1.21
N ALA A 137 -1.93 -9.12 0.33
CA ALA A 137 -1.96 -9.84 -0.93
C ALA A 137 -1.39 -11.26 -0.80
N VAL A 138 -2.29 -12.23 -0.56
CA VAL A 138 -1.98 -13.67 -0.67
C VAL A 138 -2.85 -14.27 -1.76
N ASN A 139 -2.25 -14.85 -2.79
CA ASN A 139 -2.98 -15.61 -3.78
C ASN A 139 -2.20 -16.84 -4.23
N ASP A 140 -2.89 -17.97 -4.38
CA ASP A 140 -2.33 -19.29 -4.75
C ASP A 140 -1.12 -19.68 -3.87
N GLY A 141 -1.13 -19.27 -2.58
CA GLY A 141 -0.03 -19.52 -1.62
C GLY A 141 1.20 -18.61 -1.80
N MET A 142 1.13 -17.62 -2.68
CA MET A 142 2.17 -16.60 -2.85
C MET A 142 1.80 -15.34 -2.08
N GLU A 143 2.72 -14.89 -1.23
CA GLU A 143 2.66 -13.58 -0.59
C GLU A 143 3.37 -12.56 -1.48
N TYR A 144 2.75 -11.40 -1.68
CA TYR A 144 3.34 -10.29 -2.44
C TYR A 144 2.84 -8.94 -1.92
N THR A 145 3.63 -7.90 -2.11
CA THR A 145 3.21 -6.52 -1.82
C THR A 145 2.33 -6.01 -2.95
N ASP A 146 1.11 -5.53 -2.61
CA ASP A 146 0.26 -4.87 -3.60
C ASP A 146 0.59 -3.38 -3.71
N TYR A 147 1.36 -3.04 -4.72
CA TYR A 147 1.78 -1.67 -4.98
C TYR A 147 0.70 -0.78 -5.60
N PHE A 148 -0.50 -1.30 -5.89
CA PHE A 148 -1.62 -0.44 -6.25
C PHE A 148 -1.91 0.59 -5.15
N TYR A 149 -1.77 0.17 -3.91
CA TYR A 149 -2.03 0.99 -2.73
C TYR A 149 -0.88 1.93 -2.34
N PHE A 150 0.13 2.06 -3.21
CA PHE A 150 1.23 3.01 -3.05
C PHE A 150 1.12 4.15 -4.06
N CYS A 151 0.97 5.39 -3.57
CA CYS A 151 0.84 6.61 -4.38
C CYS A 151 -0.38 6.62 -5.32
N MET A 152 -1.55 6.22 -4.82
CA MET A 152 -2.82 6.26 -5.55
C MET A 152 -3.28 7.71 -5.84
N THR A 153 -3.92 7.88 -6.98
CA THR A 153 -4.77 9.05 -7.23
C THR A 153 -6.07 8.98 -6.43
N GLN A 154 -6.82 10.08 -6.39
CA GLN A 154 -8.16 10.11 -5.79
C GLN A 154 -9.13 9.16 -6.50
N ASP A 155 -9.07 9.09 -7.83
CA ASP A 155 -9.95 8.22 -8.62
C ASP A 155 -9.65 6.73 -8.37
N GLU A 156 -8.38 6.38 -8.20
CA GLU A 156 -7.96 5.03 -7.82
C GLU A 156 -8.42 4.68 -6.40
N LEU A 157 -8.20 5.58 -5.42
CA LEU A 157 -8.64 5.39 -4.05
C LEU A 157 -10.15 5.13 -3.97
N PHE A 158 -10.96 5.95 -4.64
CA PHE A 158 -12.42 5.88 -4.55
C PHE A 158 -13.05 4.63 -5.17
N ARG A 159 -12.28 3.79 -5.84
CA ARG A 159 -12.75 2.46 -6.26
C ARG A 159 -12.96 1.51 -5.09
N THR A 160 -12.27 1.73 -3.98
CA THR A 160 -12.26 0.85 -2.81
C THR A 160 -12.46 1.55 -1.47
N HIS A 161 -12.28 2.88 -1.41
CA HIS A 161 -12.32 3.68 -0.18
C HIS A 161 -13.26 4.87 -0.28
N GLU A 162 -13.80 5.27 0.88
CA GLU A 162 -14.56 6.52 1.05
C GLU A 162 -13.95 7.32 2.20
N ILE A 163 -13.66 8.61 1.96
CA ILE A 163 -13.05 9.49 2.97
C ILE A 163 -14.14 10.05 3.89
N GLU A 164 -13.94 9.97 5.20
CA GLU A 164 -14.88 10.47 6.20
C GLU A 164 -15.09 12.00 6.10
N THR A 165 -14.03 12.75 5.85
CA THR A 165 -14.10 14.23 5.71
C THR A 165 -13.38 14.69 4.45
N PRO A 166 -13.97 14.51 3.26
CA PRO A 166 -13.31 14.80 1.99
C PRO A 166 -12.98 16.28 1.78
N SER A 167 -13.68 17.20 2.47
CA SER A 167 -13.47 18.65 2.31
C SER A 167 -12.15 19.18 2.87
N ILE A 168 -11.43 18.38 3.67
CA ILE A 168 -10.16 18.79 4.28
C ILE A 168 -8.93 18.21 3.57
N VAL A 169 -9.11 17.33 2.60
CA VAL A 169 -8.01 16.74 1.82
C VAL A 169 -7.89 17.41 0.46
N PRO A 170 -6.66 17.62 -0.03
CA PRO A 170 -6.46 18.16 -1.38
C PRO A 170 -6.85 17.13 -2.45
N PRO A 171 -7.20 17.57 -3.67
CA PRO A 171 -7.37 16.65 -4.78
C PRO A 171 -6.02 15.99 -5.15
N CYS A 172 -6.03 14.67 -5.31
CA CYS A 172 -4.86 13.86 -5.69
C CYS A 172 -5.05 13.41 -7.15
N THR A 173 -4.57 14.22 -8.10
CA THR A 173 -4.77 13.99 -9.53
C THR A 173 -3.49 13.67 -10.29
N ALA A 174 -2.33 13.88 -9.68
CA ALA A 174 -1.04 13.55 -10.28
C ALA A 174 -0.83 12.04 -10.38
N THR A 175 -0.20 11.58 -11.45
CA THR A 175 0.02 10.15 -11.74
C THR A 175 1.48 9.74 -11.78
N ASP A 176 2.41 10.70 -11.73
CA ASP A 176 3.85 10.47 -11.92
C ASP A 176 4.47 9.57 -10.85
N ALA A 177 3.89 9.54 -9.64
CA ALA A 177 4.31 8.65 -8.56
C ALA A 177 3.44 7.40 -8.42
N CYS A 178 2.38 7.21 -9.22
CA CYS A 178 1.63 5.94 -9.20
C CYS A 178 2.53 4.80 -9.64
N TYR A 179 2.59 3.74 -8.82
CA TYR A 179 3.63 2.70 -8.94
C TYR A 179 3.72 2.07 -10.33
N TYR A 180 2.60 1.60 -10.87
CA TYR A 180 2.59 0.92 -12.17
C TYR A 180 2.89 1.86 -13.33
N ARG A 181 2.43 3.10 -13.27
CA ARG A 181 2.74 4.13 -14.29
C ARG A 181 4.22 4.49 -14.27
N ARG A 182 4.77 4.72 -13.10
CA ARG A 182 6.19 5.08 -12.92
C ARG A 182 7.15 3.98 -13.39
N ASN A 183 6.78 2.72 -13.21
CA ASN A 183 7.57 1.57 -13.64
C ASN A 183 7.31 1.15 -15.10
N GLY A 184 6.38 1.82 -15.80
CA GLY A 184 6.03 1.49 -17.17
C GLY A 184 5.19 0.20 -17.30
N TRP A 185 4.52 -0.22 -16.22
CA TRP A 185 3.67 -1.43 -16.17
C TRP A 185 2.17 -1.10 -16.21
N TYR A 186 1.85 0.04 -16.81
CA TYR A 186 0.51 0.52 -17.02
C TYR A 186 0.23 0.65 -18.53
N LEU A 187 -0.94 0.17 -18.97
CA LEU A 187 -1.44 0.30 -20.34
C LEU A 187 -2.82 0.98 -20.29
N ASP A 188 -2.96 2.13 -20.96
CA ASP A 188 -4.28 2.76 -21.11
C ASP A 188 -5.24 1.86 -21.89
N TYR A 189 -4.71 1.16 -22.91
CA TYR A 189 -5.42 0.25 -23.77
C TYR A 189 -4.65 -1.07 -23.87
N TYR A 190 -5.37 -2.17 -23.85
CA TYR A 190 -4.78 -3.48 -24.09
C TYR A 190 -4.29 -3.59 -25.55
N ASP A 191 -3.06 -4.02 -25.69
CA ASP A 191 -2.42 -4.45 -26.93
C ASP A 191 -1.51 -5.63 -26.62
N TYR A 192 -1.74 -6.75 -27.33
CA TYR A 192 -1.03 -7.99 -27.04
C TYR A 192 0.50 -7.85 -27.12
N ALA A 193 1.00 -7.13 -28.12
CA ALA A 193 2.46 -6.99 -28.28
C ALA A 193 3.08 -6.19 -27.14
N SER A 194 2.42 -5.11 -26.72
CA SER A 194 2.84 -4.30 -25.59
C SER A 194 2.77 -5.07 -24.27
N ALA A 195 1.67 -5.77 -24.01
CA ALA A 195 1.50 -6.59 -22.82
C ALA A 195 2.54 -7.73 -22.76
N SER A 196 2.77 -8.43 -23.86
CA SER A 196 3.79 -9.49 -23.98
C SER A 196 5.19 -8.96 -23.66
N SER A 197 5.57 -7.81 -24.23
CA SER A 197 6.86 -7.18 -23.98
C SER A 197 7.04 -6.80 -22.51
N LEU A 198 6.01 -6.26 -21.86
CA LEU A 198 6.03 -5.94 -20.44
C LEU A 198 6.21 -7.18 -19.56
N LEU A 199 5.43 -8.24 -19.84
CA LEU A 199 5.52 -9.49 -19.07
C LEU A 199 6.89 -10.15 -19.23
N GLN A 200 7.46 -10.16 -20.44
CA GLN A 200 8.79 -10.69 -20.69
C GLN A 200 9.86 -9.90 -19.93
N SER A 201 9.82 -8.58 -19.96
CA SER A 201 10.79 -7.72 -19.25
C SER A 201 10.74 -7.91 -17.73
N GLN A 202 9.54 -8.05 -17.17
CA GLN A 202 9.36 -8.33 -15.74
C GLN A 202 9.92 -9.71 -15.36
N ARG A 203 9.66 -10.74 -16.19
CA ARG A 203 10.20 -12.08 -15.97
C ARG A 203 11.71 -12.10 -16.02
N GLU A 204 12.31 -11.42 -17.01
CA GLU A 204 13.77 -11.28 -17.12
C GLU A 204 14.37 -10.57 -15.89
N ALA A 205 13.65 -9.63 -15.30
CA ALA A 205 14.02 -8.99 -14.05
C ALA A 205 13.77 -9.87 -12.79
N GLY A 206 13.28 -11.09 -12.96
CA GLY A 206 12.99 -12.02 -11.85
C GLY A 206 11.79 -11.64 -10.99
N MET A 207 10.86 -10.87 -11.54
CA MET A 207 9.66 -10.43 -10.81
C MET A 207 8.59 -11.50 -10.80
N LEU A 208 7.87 -11.63 -9.68
CA LEU A 208 6.66 -12.44 -9.53
C LEU A 208 5.76 -11.82 -8.47
N PRO A 209 4.44 -11.78 -8.67
CA PRO A 209 3.76 -12.07 -9.94
C PRO A 209 4.12 -11.05 -11.03
N LEU A 210 4.06 -11.47 -12.30
CA LEU A 210 4.11 -10.54 -13.44
C LEU A 210 2.82 -9.74 -13.45
N THR A 211 2.89 -8.42 -13.52
CA THR A 211 1.74 -7.56 -13.21
C THR A 211 1.59 -6.43 -14.23
N ILE A 212 0.38 -6.26 -14.76
CA ILE A 212 0.02 -5.11 -15.60
C ILE A 212 -1.23 -4.45 -15.01
N GLN A 213 -1.20 -3.12 -14.87
CA GLN A 213 -2.37 -2.30 -14.58
C GLN A 213 -2.92 -1.73 -15.88
N PHE A 214 -4.25 -1.73 -16.02
CA PHE A 214 -4.94 -1.20 -17.22
C PHE A 214 -5.71 0.09 -16.90
N GLY A 215 -6.07 0.83 -17.97
CA GLY A 215 -6.82 2.07 -17.87
C GLY A 215 -8.29 1.90 -17.47
N SER A 216 -8.86 0.71 -17.70
CA SER A 216 -10.24 0.39 -17.38
C SER A 216 -10.44 -1.11 -17.14
N GLU A 217 -11.59 -1.46 -16.55
CA GLU A 217 -12.03 -2.85 -16.39
C GLU A 217 -12.19 -3.55 -17.75
N GLU A 218 -12.70 -2.86 -18.78
CA GLU A 218 -12.83 -3.38 -20.13
C GLU A 218 -11.47 -3.84 -20.68
N GLN A 219 -10.43 -3.04 -20.49
CA GLN A 219 -9.07 -3.37 -20.97
C GLN A 219 -8.43 -4.50 -20.16
N LEU A 220 -8.71 -4.57 -18.86
CA LEU A 220 -8.31 -5.69 -18.02
C LEU A 220 -8.94 -6.99 -18.52
N LEU A 221 -10.25 -7.00 -18.74
CA LEU A 221 -10.98 -8.20 -19.20
C LEU A 221 -10.51 -8.65 -20.59
N ALA A 222 -10.26 -7.71 -21.51
CA ALA A 222 -9.70 -8.05 -22.82
C ALA A 222 -8.33 -8.74 -22.68
N ALA A 223 -7.46 -8.23 -21.82
CA ALA A 223 -6.15 -8.82 -21.57
C ALA A 223 -6.26 -10.20 -20.88
N ALA A 224 -7.15 -10.36 -19.92
CA ALA A 224 -7.38 -11.63 -19.23
C ALA A 224 -7.92 -12.68 -20.21
N THR A 225 -8.86 -12.32 -21.08
CA THR A 225 -9.40 -13.22 -22.10
C THR A 225 -8.29 -13.71 -23.04
N ASP A 226 -7.57 -12.80 -23.69
CA ASP A 226 -6.54 -13.19 -24.65
C ASP A 226 -5.40 -13.97 -23.99
N LEU A 227 -4.80 -13.40 -22.93
CA LEU A 227 -3.59 -13.96 -22.34
C LEU A 227 -3.83 -15.22 -21.53
N ALA A 228 -4.96 -15.31 -20.82
CA ALA A 228 -5.19 -16.39 -19.87
C ALA A 228 -6.29 -17.38 -20.33
N GLU A 229 -7.44 -16.91 -20.81
CA GLU A 229 -8.54 -17.81 -21.21
C GLU A 229 -8.31 -18.42 -22.60
N GLU A 230 -7.70 -17.68 -23.54
CA GLU A 230 -7.31 -18.17 -24.87
C GLU A 230 -5.87 -18.71 -24.93
N ASP A 231 -5.23 -18.86 -23.75
CA ASP A 231 -3.90 -19.45 -23.58
C ASP A 231 -2.75 -18.77 -24.35
N MET A 232 -2.93 -17.52 -24.81
CA MET A 232 -1.90 -16.80 -25.56
C MET A 232 -0.65 -16.51 -24.72
N ILE A 233 -0.70 -16.68 -23.39
CA ILE A 233 0.46 -16.60 -22.51
C ILE A 233 1.55 -17.63 -22.87
N PHE A 234 1.20 -18.78 -23.46
CA PHE A 234 2.16 -19.77 -23.94
C PHE A 234 2.92 -19.33 -25.21
N GLU A 235 2.37 -18.35 -25.94
CA GLU A 235 3.11 -17.69 -27.04
C GLU A 235 4.10 -16.66 -26.49
N VAL A 236 3.75 -16.00 -25.35
CA VAL A 236 4.65 -15.08 -24.66
C VAL A 236 5.81 -15.83 -24.00
N PHE A 237 5.54 -17.00 -23.43
CA PHE A 237 6.50 -17.82 -22.68
C PHE A 237 6.45 -19.29 -23.15
N SER A 238 7.18 -19.61 -24.21
CA SER A 238 7.19 -20.95 -24.82
C SER A 238 7.83 -22.05 -23.97
N ASP A 239 8.47 -21.68 -22.86
CA ASP A 239 9.20 -22.57 -21.95
C ASP A 239 8.42 -22.93 -20.68
N ILE A 240 7.22 -22.37 -20.46
CA ILE A 240 6.37 -22.71 -19.30
C ILE A 240 5.49 -23.91 -19.60
N GLN A 241 5.09 -24.64 -18.55
CA GLN A 241 4.17 -25.78 -18.65
C GLN A 241 2.76 -25.47 -18.18
N SER A 242 2.64 -24.48 -17.30
CA SER A 242 1.38 -23.99 -16.77
C SER A 242 1.56 -22.58 -16.21
N PHE A 243 0.49 -21.95 -15.84
CA PHE A 243 0.48 -20.66 -15.15
C PHE A 243 -0.71 -20.57 -14.21
N SER A 244 -0.63 -19.67 -13.26
CA SER A 244 -1.77 -19.16 -12.49
C SER A 244 -1.97 -17.69 -12.82
N TYR A 245 -3.23 -17.25 -12.85
CA TYR A 245 -3.53 -15.84 -13.00
C TYR A 245 -4.69 -15.41 -12.10
N TRP A 246 -4.75 -14.14 -11.81
CA TRP A 246 -5.91 -13.51 -11.18
C TRP A 246 -6.00 -12.05 -11.61
N GLU A 247 -7.20 -11.57 -11.65
CA GLU A 247 -7.56 -10.21 -11.99
C GLU A 247 -8.26 -9.52 -10.82
N ASP A 248 -8.06 -8.23 -10.68
CA ASP A 248 -8.80 -7.41 -9.74
C ASP A 248 -9.55 -6.30 -10.49
N PRO A 249 -10.87 -6.44 -10.70
CA PRO A 249 -11.70 -5.46 -11.41
C PRO A 249 -11.76 -4.09 -10.70
N LYS A 250 -11.40 -3.99 -9.42
CA LYS A 250 -11.37 -2.73 -8.68
C LYS A 250 -10.08 -1.95 -8.94
N THR A 251 -8.99 -2.65 -9.09
CA THR A 251 -7.67 -2.03 -9.33
C THR A 251 -7.27 -2.02 -10.80
N TYR A 252 -8.02 -2.75 -11.65
CA TYR A 252 -7.74 -2.99 -13.07
C TYR A 252 -6.39 -3.66 -13.32
N ILE A 253 -6.05 -4.61 -12.45
CA ILE A 253 -4.75 -5.28 -12.48
C ILE A 253 -4.92 -6.75 -12.85
N LEU A 254 -4.11 -7.19 -13.81
CA LEU A 254 -3.88 -8.60 -14.14
C LEU A 254 -2.54 -9.03 -13.55
N ARG A 255 -2.54 -10.19 -12.88
CA ARG A 255 -1.33 -10.82 -12.34
C ARG A 255 -1.20 -12.22 -12.88
N ILE A 256 0.01 -12.59 -13.30
CA ILE A 256 0.32 -13.90 -13.91
C ILE A 256 1.55 -14.49 -13.23
N VAL A 257 1.49 -15.76 -12.90
CA VAL A 257 2.60 -16.54 -12.36
C VAL A 257 2.89 -17.70 -13.28
N PRO A 258 3.91 -17.61 -14.14
CA PRO A 258 4.38 -18.72 -14.98
C PRO A 258 4.95 -19.84 -14.10
N LYS A 259 4.66 -21.12 -14.47
CA LYS A 259 5.11 -22.33 -13.73
C LYS A 259 5.83 -23.31 -14.65
#